data_6250fbb43371883107bb9b1d15b63afa
#
_entry.id   6250fbb43371883107bb9b1d15b63afa
#
_cell.length_a   1.000
_cell.length_b   1.000
_cell.length_c   1.000
_cell.angle_alpha   90.00
_cell.angle_beta   90.00
_cell.angle_gamma   90.00
#
_symmetry.space_group_name_H-M   'P 1'
#
loop_
_entity.id
_entity.type
_entity.pdbx_description
1 polymer ?
#
loop_
_entity_poly.entity_id
_entity_poly.type
_entity_poly.pdbx_seq_one_letter_code
_entity_poly.pdbx_strand_id
1 'polypeptide(L)'
;MNINNEILQLMKDESLIAFENDEIPVSCIIVDRDGNFISKGINDRQSSRNVLGHAEINAIVEAEQKIGDWRLDGYSMIVSLEPCDMCNAVIKESRIDNVYYFLPKKTQDINTKNNINKVEIDGYNQEKVYFLELLTSFFNNKR
;
A
#
# COMPACT_ATOMS: atom_id res chain seq x y z
N MET A 1 -13.44 -9.46 4.16
CA MET A 1 -13.06 -8.13 4.66
C MET A 1 -14.00 -7.08 4.08
N ASN A 2 -14.53 -6.22 4.92
CA ASN A 2 -15.36 -5.10 4.48
C ASN A 2 -14.56 -3.80 4.61
N ILE A 3 -14.27 -3.20 3.46
CA ILE A 3 -13.58 -1.91 3.41
C ILE A 3 -14.64 -0.83 3.20
N ASN A 4 -14.70 0.17 4.07
CA ASN A 4 -15.72 1.21 3.93
C ASN A 4 -15.45 2.09 2.71
N ASN A 5 -16.51 2.76 2.24
CA ASN A 5 -16.44 3.56 1.02
C ASN A 5 -15.50 4.76 1.15
N GLU A 6 -15.33 5.31 2.35
CA GLU A 6 -14.43 6.43 2.57
C GLU A 6 -12.97 6.02 2.35
N ILE A 7 -12.57 4.85 2.84
CA ILE A 7 -11.23 4.31 2.62
C ILE A 7 -11.02 4.00 1.13
N LEU A 8 -12.00 3.38 0.48
CA LEU A 8 -11.91 3.08 -0.94
C LEU A 8 -11.74 4.36 -1.77
N GLN A 9 -12.51 5.39 -1.47
CA GLN A 9 -12.40 6.66 -2.19
C GLN A 9 -11.07 7.34 -1.92
N LEU A 10 -10.61 7.32 -0.67
CA LEU A 10 -9.31 7.88 -0.30
C LEU A 10 -8.18 7.20 -1.07
N MET A 11 -8.21 5.88 -1.17
CA MET A 11 -7.18 5.13 -1.90
C MET A 11 -7.18 5.48 -3.39
N LYS A 12 -8.36 5.64 -3.99
CA LYS A 12 -8.46 6.05 -5.40
C LYS A 12 -7.90 7.45 -5.59
N ASP A 13 -8.28 8.39 -4.72
CA ASP A 13 -7.82 9.78 -4.80
C ASP A 13 -6.30 9.87 -4.61
N GLU A 14 -5.76 9.15 -3.64
CA GLU A 14 -4.32 9.15 -3.36
C GLU A 14 -3.52 8.50 -4.48
N SER A 15 -4.03 7.42 -5.06
CA SER A 15 -3.38 6.79 -6.23
C SER A 15 -3.35 7.76 -7.41
N LEU A 16 -4.41 8.53 -7.63
CA LEU A 16 -4.45 9.53 -8.68
C LEU A 16 -3.44 10.65 -8.41
N ILE A 17 -3.31 11.10 -7.17
CA ILE A 17 -2.30 12.12 -6.81
C ILE A 17 -0.90 11.62 -7.15
N ALA A 18 -0.56 10.39 -6.80
CA ALA A 18 0.73 9.81 -7.17
C ALA A 18 0.92 9.79 -8.69
N PHE A 19 -0.11 9.38 -9.42
CA PHE A 19 -0.09 9.36 -10.89
C PHE A 19 0.20 10.75 -11.46
N GLU A 20 -0.50 11.77 -10.95
CA GLU A 20 -0.34 13.15 -11.40
C GLU A 20 1.03 13.72 -11.04
N ASN A 21 1.64 13.22 -9.97
CA ASN A 21 2.99 13.59 -9.56
C ASN A 21 4.09 12.78 -10.27
N ASP A 22 3.72 12.02 -11.28
CA ASP A 22 4.65 11.20 -12.07
C ASP A 22 5.33 10.10 -11.25
N GLU A 23 4.62 9.59 -10.25
CA GLU A 23 5.04 8.46 -9.43
C GLU A 23 4.20 7.23 -9.78
N ILE A 24 4.72 6.04 -9.48
CA ILE A 24 3.93 4.81 -9.65
C ILE A 24 2.67 4.94 -8.80
N PRO A 25 1.46 4.81 -9.39
CA PRO A 25 0.21 5.13 -8.69
C PRO A 25 -0.23 4.01 -7.75
N VAL A 26 0.43 3.91 -6.61
CA VAL A 26 0.10 2.98 -5.55
C VAL A 26 -0.26 3.77 -4.30
N SER A 27 -1.33 3.38 -3.64
CA SER A 27 -1.74 3.94 -2.35
C SER A 27 -1.86 2.86 -1.29
N CYS A 28 -1.64 3.24 -0.04
CA CYS A 28 -1.62 2.34 1.09
C CYS A 28 -2.28 3.02 2.28
N ILE A 29 -3.11 2.25 3.00
CA ILE A 29 -3.80 2.69 4.21
C ILE A 29 -3.44 1.73 5.34
N ILE A 30 -3.24 2.25 6.54
CA ILE A 30 -3.13 1.44 7.74
C ILE A 30 -4.35 1.69 8.61
N VAL A 31 -4.94 0.62 9.09
CA VAL A 31 -6.13 0.64 9.95
C VAL A 31 -5.84 -0.08 11.25
N ASP A 32 -6.58 0.26 12.31
CA ASP A 32 -6.50 -0.43 13.60
C ASP A 32 -7.34 -1.72 13.59
N ARG A 33 -7.44 -2.38 14.74
CA ARG A 33 -8.18 -3.64 14.88
C ARG A 33 -9.66 -3.51 14.55
N ASP A 34 -10.22 -2.31 14.74
CA ASP A 34 -11.62 -2.05 14.49
C ASP A 34 -11.87 -1.55 13.07
N GLY A 35 -10.81 -1.47 12.25
CA GLY A 35 -10.91 -0.99 10.87
C GLY A 35 -10.88 0.53 10.75
N ASN A 36 -10.54 1.24 11.80
CA ASN A 36 -10.45 2.71 11.78
C ASN A 36 -9.16 3.16 11.09
N PHE A 37 -9.29 4.22 10.30
CA PHE A 37 -8.16 4.83 9.60
C PHE A 37 -7.10 5.34 10.58
N ILE A 38 -5.84 4.99 10.33
CA ILE A 38 -4.70 5.48 11.10
C ILE A 38 -3.80 6.34 10.23
N SER A 39 -3.35 5.81 9.10
CA SER A 39 -2.39 6.52 8.24
C SER A 39 -2.57 6.15 6.78
N LYS A 40 -1.92 6.93 5.92
CA LYS A 40 -1.89 6.69 4.48
C LYS A 40 -0.49 6.93 3.92
N GLY A 41 -0.24 6.39 2.74
CA GLY A 41 1.00 6.63 2.02
C GLY A 41 0.79 6.43 0.52
N ILE A 42 1.58 7.14 -0.26
CA ILE A 42 1.69 6.97 -1.71
C ILE A 42 3.15 6.88 -2.08
N ASN A 43 3.44 6.35 -3.28
CA ASN A 43 4.79 6.36 -3.80
C ASN A 43 5.24 7.80 -4.04
N ASP A 44 6.46 8.09 -3.60
CA ASP A 44 7.09 9.40 -3.81
C ASP A 44 8.60 9.28 -4.07
N ARG A 45 9.03 8.11 -4.58
CA ARG A 45 10.45 7.80 -4.75
C ARG A 45 11.18 8.84 -5.61
N GLN A 46 10.56 9.31 -6.68
CA GLN A 46 11.17 10.29 -7.57
C GLN A 46 11.22 11.68 -6.93
N SER A 47 10.08 12.15 -6.40
CA SER A 47 10.00 13.49 -5.84
C SER A 47 10.82 13.65 -4.57
N SER A 48 10.88 12.61 -3.71
CA SER A 48 11.67 12.64 -2.49
C SER A 48 13.12 12.22 -2.69
N ARG A 49 13.45 11.69 -3.89
CA ARG A 49 14.79 11.15 -4.21
C ARG A 49 15.22 10.10 -3.20
N ASN A 50 14.29 9.22 -2.84
CA ASN A 50 14.50 8.25 -1.78
C ASN A 50 14.00 6.88 -2.23
N VAL A 51 14.89 5.89 -2.29
CA VAL A 51 14.53 4.53 -2.71
C VAL A 51 13.46 3.93 -1.80
N LEU A 52 13.34 4.40 -0.56
CA LEU A 52 12.33 3.94 0.40
C LEU A 52 10.95 4.58 0.15
N GLY A 53 10.83 5.45 -0.83
CA GLY A 53 9.59 6.20 -1.12
C GLY A 53 8.50 5.35 -1.77
N HIS A 54 8.14 4.24 -1.13
CA HIS A 54 7.02 3.38 -1.49
C HIS A 54 5.83 3.67 -0.58
N ALA A 55 4.63 3.50 -1.11
CA ALA A 55 3.38 3.78 -0.40
C ALA A 55 3.33 3.10 0.97
N GLU A 56 3.75 1.84 1.03
CA GLU A 56 3.69 1.02 2.24
C GLU A 56 4.62 1.59 3.32
N ILE A 57 5.85 1.92 2.95
CA ILE A 57 6.83 2.47 3.91
C ILE A 57 6.37 3.84 4.41
N ASN A 58 5.87 4.68 3.52
CA ASN A 58 5.37 6.01 3.91
C ASN A 58 4.18 5.89 4.87
N ALA A 59 3.27 4.96 4.64
CA ALA A 59 2.14 4.71 5.54
C ALA A 59 2.60 4.20 6.90
N ILE A 60 3.60 3.30 6.93
CA ILE A 60 4.15 2.76 8.18
C ILE A 60 4.79 3.88 9.00
N VAL A 61 5.63 4.71 8.37
CA VAL A 61 6.30 5.80 9.07
C VAL A 61 5.27 6.77 9.67
N GLU A 62 4.25 7.14 8.91
CA GLU A 62 3.19 8.02 9.42
C GLU A 62 2.45 7.40 10.59
N ALA A 63 2.10 6.11 10.51
CA ALA A 63 1.41 5.40 11.58
C ALA A 63 2.25 5.38 12.86
N GLU A 64 3.53 5.03 12.74
CA GLU A 64 4.45 4.96 13.87
C GLU A 64 4.58 6.32 14.57
N GLN A 65 4.64 7.40 13.80
CA GLN A 65 4.71 8.75 14.36
C GLN A 65 3.42 9.13 15.07
N LYS A 66 2.27 8.77 14.51
CA LYS A 66 0.96 9.08 15.11
C LYS A 66 0.73 8.34 16.43
N ILE A 67 1.07 7.06 16.49
CA ILE A 67 0.84 6.25 17.70
C ILE A 67 2.00 6.34 18.70
N GLY A 68 3.14 6.89 18.30
CA GLY A 68 4.30 7.06 19.17
C GLY A 68 5.04 5.76 19.47
N ASP A 69 4.97 4.77 18.59
CA ASP A 69 5.64 3.48 18.74
C ASP A 69 5.97 2.93 17.36
N TRP A 70 7.10 2.27 17.22
CA TRP A 70 7.48 1.62 15.95
C TRP A 70 6.73 0.30 15.75
N ARG A 71 6.16 -0.28 16.80
CA ARG A 71 5.46 -1.56 16.73
C ARG A 71 4.01 -1.35 16.31
N LEU A 72 3.61 -2.06 15.26
CA LEU A 72 2.25 -1.97 14.73
C LEU A 72 1.49 -3.28 14.91
N ASP A 73 1.73 -3.96 16.04
CA ASP A 73 0.99 -5.17 16.40
C ASP A 73 -0.51 -4.84 16.49
N GLY A 74 -1.34 -5.64 15.85
CA GLY A 74 -2.78 -5.44 15.85
C GLY A 74 -3.29 -4.52 14.74
N TYR A 75 -2.39 -3.92 13.97
CA TYR A 75 -2.78 -3.07 12.84
C TYR A 75 -2.75 -3.88 11.56
N SER A 76 -3.51 -3.42 10.55
CA SER A 76 -3.57 -4.03 9.23
C SER A 76 -3.28 -3.01 8.16
N MET A 77 -2.74 -3.50 7.05
CA MET A 77 -2.44 -2.68 5.87
C MET A 77 -3.39 -3.04 4.74
N ILE A 78 -3.88 -2.01 4.05
CA ILE A 78 -4.66 -2.16 2.82
C ILE A 78 -3.89 -1.42 1.73
N VAL A 79 -3.52 -2.12 0.66
CA VAL A 79 -2.67 -1.54 -0.38
C VAL A 79 -3.21 -1.91 -1.76
N SER A 80 -3.07 -0.99 -2.72
CA SER A 80 -3.63 -1.20 -4.07
C SER A 80 -2.88 -2.25 -4.88
N LEU A 81 -1.58 -2.41 -4.64
CA LEU A 81 -0.74 -3.39 -5.32
C LEU A 81 0.03 -4.20 -4.29
N GLU A 82 0.16 -5.49 -4.53
CA GLU A 82 0.89 -6.39 -3.63
C GLU A 82 2.31 -5.86 -3.36
N PRO A 83 2.75 -5.79 -2.09
CA PRO A 83 4.06 -5.26 -1.73
C PRO A 83 5.23 -6.02 -2.34
N CYS A 84 6.30 -5.30 -2.67
CA CYS A 84 7.55 -5.89 -3.14
C CYS A 84 8.38 -6.46 -1.96
N ASP A 85 9.49 -7.12 -2.27
CA ASP A 85 10.36 -7.74 -1.25
C ASP A 85 10.85 -6.75 -0.21
N MET A 86 11.23 -5.53 -0.63
CA MET A 86 11.68 -4.50 0.31
C MET A 86 10.57 -4.13 1.29
N CYS A 87 9.36 -3.89 0.77
CA CYS A 87 8.22 -3.55 1.61
C CYS A 87 7.81 -4.72 2.51
N ASN A 88 7.88 -5.96 2.00
CA ASN A 88 7.61 -7.15 2.83
C ASN A 88 8.53 -7.18 4.06
N ALA A 89 9.81 -6.88 3.88
CA ALA A 89 10.77 -6.85 4.98
C ALA A 89 10.41 -5.78 6.01
N VAL A 90 10.07 -4.57 5.55
CA VAL A 90 9.71 -3.46 6.44
C VAL A 90 8.40 -3.77 7.17
N ILE A 91 7.41 -4.32 6.46
CA ILE A 91 6.13 -4.71 7.06
C ILE A 91 6.35 -5.74 8.18
N LYS A 92 7.18 -6.76 7.90
CA LYS A 92 7.51 -7.77 8.90
C LYS A 92 8.17 -7.15 10.13
N GLU A 93 9.15 -6.28 9.92
CA GLU A 93 9.86 -5.63 11.02
C GLU A 93 8.94 -4.70 11.84
N SER A 94 7.95 -4.08 11.20
CA SER A 94 6.97 -3.22 11.88
C SER A 94 5.94 -4.01 12.68
N ARG A 95 5.85 -5.32 12.46
CA ARG A 95 4.92 -6.24 13.15
C ARG A 95 3.45 -6.03 12.80
N ILE A 96 3.16 -5.51 11.61
CA ILE A 96 1.80 -5.46 11.09
C ILE A 96 1.24 -6.88 11.00
N ASP A 97 0.00 -7.08 11.47
CA ASP A 97 -0.62 -8.40 11.53
C ASP A 97 -1.00 -8.94 10.15
N ASN A 98 -1.63 -8.11 9.32
CA ASN A 98 -2.19 -8.55 8.04
C ASN A 98 -1.99 -7.50 6.97
N VAL A 99 -1.78 -7.95 5.73
CA VAL A 99 -1.75 -7.11 4.54
C VAL A 99 -2.84 -7.58 3.58
N TYR A 100 -3.70 -6.66 3.18
CA TYR A 100 -4.76 -6.91 2.20
C TYR A 100 -4.45 -6.11 0.95
N TYR A 101 -4.35 -6.77 -0.22
CA TYR A 101 -4.02 -6.07 -1.46
C TYR A 101 -5.08 -6.32 -2.53
N PHE A 102 -5.26 -5.34 -3.41
CA PHE A 102 -6.24 -5.43 -4.50
C PHE A 102 -5.68 -6.16 -5.71
N LEU A 103 -4.47 -5.80 -6.14
CA LEU A 103 -3.86 -6.35 -7.35
C LEU A 103 -2.62 -7.15 -7.01
N PRO A 104 -2.49 -8.39 -7.53
CA PRO A 104 -1.25 -9.14 -7.34
C PRO A 104 -0.13 -8.53 -8.17
N LYS A 105 1.10 -8.62 -7.68
CA LYS A 105 2.28 -8.25 -8.45
C LYS A 105 2.61 -9.37 -9.45
N LYS A 106 3.32 -9.01 -10.52
CA LYS A 106 3.65 -9.97 -11.58
C LYS A 106 4.82 -10.88 -11.24
N THR A 107 5.69 -10.47 -10.32
CA THR A 107 6.88 -11.22 -9.93
C THR A 107 6.65 -11.94 -8.61
N GLN A 108 7.31 -13.09 -8.44
CA GLN A 108 7.24 -13.85 -7.20
C GLN A 108 8.19 -13.26 -6.15
N ASP A 109 7.87 -13.49 -4.86
CA ASP A 109 8.77 -13.13 -3.78
C ASP A 109 10.05 -13.96 -3.86
N ILE A 110 11.20 -13.27 -3.84
CA ILE A 110 12.51 -13.92 -3.89
C ILE A 110 12.92 -14.35 -2.48
N ASN A 111 12.62 -13.55 -1.46
CA ASN A 111 13.05 -13.79 -0.09
C ASN A 111 11.91 -14.33 0.76
N THR A 112 11.86 -15.67 0.92
CA THR A 112 10.83 -16.33 1.71
C THR A 112 10.96 -16.09 3.21
N LYS A 113 12.12 -15.60 3.69
CA LYS A 113 12.33 -15.29 5.11
C LYS A 113 11.51 -14.08 5.56
N ASN A 114 11.10 -13.23 4.62
CA ASN A 114 10.28 -12.05 4.89
C ASN A 114 8.81 -12.32 4.58
N ASN A 115 8.37 -13.57 4.75
CA ASN A 115 6.96 -13.90 4.59
C ASN A 115 6.13 -13.16 5.62
N ILE A 116 5.08 -12.51 5.12
CA ILE A 116 4.09 -11.82 5.92
C ILE A 116 2.73 -12.39 5.56
N ASN A 117 1.73 -12.13 6.39
CA ASN A 117 0.37 -12.59 6.14
C ASN A 117 -0.29 -11.67 5.10
N LYS A 118 -0.25 -12.07 3.84
CA LYS A 118 -0.82 -11.33 2.72
C LYS A 118 -2.06 -12.05 2.19
N VAL A 119 -3.13 -11.29 1.98
CA VAL A 119 -4.39 -11.80 1.44
C VAL A 119 -4.82 -10.94 0.27
N GLU A 120 -5.09 -11.58 -0.87
CA GLU A 120 -5.70 -10.89 -2.00
C GLU A 120 -7.17 -10.62 -1.69
N ILE A 121 -7.62 -9.38 -1.90
CA ILE A 121 -8.99 -8.98 -1.63
C ILE A 121 -9.91 -9.51 -2.72
N ASP A 122 -10.96 -10.22 -2.33
CA ASP A 122 -12.01 -10.66 -3.25
C ASP A 122 -13.04 -9.55 -3.44
N GLY A 123 -13.60 -9.47 -4.62
CA GLY A 123 -14.61 -8.46 -4.94
C GLY A 123 -13.96 -7.11 -5.26
N TYR A 124 -14.72 -6.04 -5.05
CA TYR A 124 -14.27 -4.67 -5.30
C TYR A 124 -13.76 -4.49 -6.73
N ASN A 125 -14.48 -5.07 -7.70
CA ASN A 125 -14.01 -5.12 -9.09
C ASN A 125 -13.85 -3.74 -9.72
N GLN A 126 -14.69 -2.77 -9.36
CA GLN A 126 -14.59 -1.41 -9.87
C GLN A 126 -13.30 -0.74 -9.39
N GLU A 127 -12.94 -0.94 -8.12
CA GLU A 127 -11.71 -0.42 -7.54
C GLU A 127 -10.48 -1.08 -8.16
N LYS A 128 -10.53 -2.39 -8.36
CA LYS A 128 -9.44 -3.13 -9.01
C LYS A 128 -9.19 -2.62 -10.42
N VAL A 129 -10.25 -2.39 -11.18
CA VAL A 129 -10.16 -1.83 -12.54
C VAL A 129 -9.55 -0.43 -12.50
N TYR A 130 -9.99 0.41 -11.58
CA TYR A 130 -9.47 1.76 -11.41
C TYR A 130 -7.95 1.75 -11.16
N PHE A 131 -7.51 0.96 -10.18
CA PHE A 131 -6.08 0.87 -9.85
C PHE A 131 -5.27 0.31 -11.01
N LEU A 132 -5.79 -0.72 -11.69
CA LEU A 132 -5.10 -1.33 -12.83
C LEU A 132 -4.97 -0.36 -13.99
N GLU A 133 -6.00 0.42 -14.28
CA GLU A 133 -5.96 1.41 -15.37
C GLU A 133 -4.92 2.50 -15.09
N LEU A 134 -4.82 2.98 -13.85
CA LEU A 134 -3.79 3.96 -13.48
C LEU A 134 -2.39 3.39 -13.68
N LEU A 135 -2.14 2.16 -13.21
CA LEU A 135 -0.85 1.50 -13.37
C LEU A 135 -0.50 1.30 -14.84
N THR A 136 -1.45 0.80 -15.61
CA THR A 136 -1.25 0.56 -17.05
C THR A 136 -0.94 1.88 -17.79
N SER A 137 -1.69 2.93 -17.50
CA SER A 137 -1.48 4.25 -18.10
C SER A 137 -0.12 4.82 -17.74
N PHE A 138 0.28 4.68 -16.47
CA PHE A 138 1.58 5.15 -16.02
C PHE A 138 2.72 4.49 -16.79
N PHE A 139 2.72 3.17 -16.86
CA PHE A 139 3.81 2.44 -17.54
C PHE A 139 3.80 2.64 -19.06
N ASN A 140 2.63 2.80 -19.67
CA ASN A 140 2.54 3.08 -21.09
C ASN A 140 3.08 4.47 -21.45
N ASN A 141 2.92 5.44 -20.58
CA ASN A 141 3.36 6.82 -20.80
C ASN A 141 4.85 7.04 -20.50
N LYS A 142 5.53 6.05 -19.90
CA LYS A 142 6.94 6.16 -19.49
C LYS A 142 7.92 5.60 -20.53
N ARG A 143 7.46 5.25 -21.69
CA ARG A 143 8.32 4.75 -22.76
C ARG A 143 9.14 5.85 -23.42
#